data_478b0ad972ac1014c2862ce45efb21d7
#
_entry.id   478b0ad972ac1014c2862ce45efb21d7
#
_cell.length_a   1.000
_cell.length_b   1.000
_cell.length_c   1.000
_cell.angle_alpha   90.00
_cell.angle_beta   90.00
_cell.angle_gamma   90.00
#
_symmetry.space_group_name_H-M   'P 1'
#
loop_
_entity.id
_entity.type
_entity.pdbx_description
1 polymer ?
#
loop_
_entity_poly.entity_id
_entity_poly.type
_entity_poly.pdbx_seq_one_letter_code
_entity_poly.pdbx_strand_id
1 'polypeptide(L)'
;LLRFSEDELACLTKKWSSLMEPFVISQVALQSKEGAYARGEFIVVPRTAEELAGMPREAALRELREALRLARTGGAGIVGLGAYTAVISMGGLYLKDEGIPLTTGNSYTVVSAAEAVKAACEKLGILPQDSTAAIIGAAGSIGKGAALLLSEGVGSLILVGNPLSKNRIGGNERLFRVAAEIYRYLAGLLQAGRQMPQGSIGARLSHSGLLPPAAAPLDDFISFARSRSCRSGSIRITTSVKEALSLSQIVISATNNPARLIQPGDLQPGAVVCDISRPPNVSAAVGEKRPDVLVIDGGVVKLPGKPDLGWDFGFPPGLAYACMAETMMLALEHRYENFSLGSSGVNLESILLTRKWAARHGFGLADLRSFDQPLSRSRWRQLL
;
A
#
# COMPACT_ATOMS: atom_id res chain seq x y z
N LEU A 1 -20.89 -22.71 -22.34
CA LEU A 1 -20.05 -22.46 -21.18
C LEU A 1 -20.76 -23.02 -19.94
N LEU A 2 -20.19 -24.05 -19.30
CA LEU A 2 -20.67 -24.57 -18.02
C LEU A 2 -20.58 -23.44 -16.98
N ARG A 3 -21.71 -23.11 -16.37
CA ARG A 3 -21.74 -22.17 -15.23
C ARG A 3 -21.77 -23.00 -13.96
N PHE A 4 -20.67 -22.94 -13.20
CA PHE A 4 -20.61 -23.52 -11.87
C PHE A 4 -21.17 -22.53 -10.85
N SER A 5 -21.86 -23.03 -9.83
CA SER A 5 -22.20 -22.27 -8.64
C SER A 5 -20.94 -21.94 -7.83
N GLU A 6 -21.02 -20.97 -6.92
CA GLU A 6 -19.87 -20.62 -6.03
C GLU A 6 -19.41 -21.83 -5.20
N ASP A 7 -20.33 -22.65 -4.71
CA ASP A 7 -20.02 -23.86 -3.95
C ASP A 7 -19.33 -24.93 -4.80
N GLU A 8 -19.77 -25.10 -6.07
CA GLU A 8 -19.11 -26.01 -7.01
C GLU A 8 -17.70 -25.54 -7.35
N LEU A 9 -17.52 -24.21 -7.58
CA LEU A 9 -16.21 -23.64 -7.81
C LEU A 9 -15.29 -23.80 -6.60
N ALA A 10 -15.79 -23.56 -5.39
CA ALA A 10 -15.03 -23.77 -4.16
C ALA A 10 -14.62 -25.25 -3.98
N CYS A 11 -15.53 -26.17 -4.27
CA CYS A 11 -15.24 -27.61 -4.22
C CYS A 11 -14.18 -28.03 -5.26
N LEU A 12 -14.32 -27.55 -6.50
CA LEU A 12 -13.37 -27.80 -7.59
C LEU A 12 -11.99 -27.23 -7.24
N THR A 13 -11.94 -25.97 -6.80
CA THR A 13 -10.70 -25.31 -6.41
C THR A 13 -9.98 -26.11 -5.34
N LYS A 14 -10.68 -26.51 -4.29
CA LYS A 14 -10.10 -27.31 -3.19
C LYS A 14 -9.55 -28.68 -3.62
N LYS A 15 -10.20 -29.33 -4.59
CA LYS A 15 -9.76 -30.64 -5.10
C LYS A 15 -8.59 -30.54 -6.08
N TRP A 16 -8.57 -29.50 -6.92
CA TRP A 16 -7.62 -29.39 -8.01
C TRP A 16 -6.37 -28.59 -7.63
N SER A 17 -6.52 -27.58 -6.77
CA SER A 17 -5.40 -26.76 -6.33
C SER A 17 -4.24 -27.61 -5.79
N SER A 18 -4.55 -28.64 -5.01
CA SER A 18 -3.55 -29.54 -4.40
C SER A 18 -2.78 -30.42 -5.41
N LEU A 19 -3.30 -30.56 -6.63
CA LEU A 19 -2.72 -31.40 -7.69
C LEU A 19 -1.97 -30.59 -8.74
N MET A 20 -2.06 -29.27 -8.70
CA MET A 20 -1.46 -28.38 -9.69
C MET A 20 -0.16 -27.79 -9.17
N GLU A 21 0.84 -27.76 -10.05
CA GLU A 21 2.08 -26.99 -9.86
C GLU A 21 1.90 -25.56 -10.37
N PRO A 22 2.76 -24.60 -9.95
CA PRO A 22 2.77 -23.27 -10.53
C PRO A 22 2.94 -23.28 -12.05
N PHE A 23 2.20 -22.41 -12.74
CA PHE A 23 2.22 -22.34 -14.21
C PHE A 23 2.06 -20.91 -14.72
N VAL A 24 2.53 -20.67 -15.94
CA VAL A 24 2.32 -19.39 -16.64
C VAL A 24 0.88 -19.31 -17.14
N ILE A 25 0.15 -18.27 -16.73
CA ILE A 25 -1.25 -18.08 -17.14
C ILE A 25 -1.39 -17.07 -18.27
N SER A 26 -0.51 -16.09 -18.34
CA SER A 26 -0.52 -15.09 -19.40
C SER A 26 0.84 -14.45 -19.60
N GLN A 27 1.03 -13.86 -20.76
CA GLN A 27 2.20 -13.07 -21.14
C GLN A 27 1.78 -11.64 -21.43
N VAL A 28 2.64 -10.69 -21.09
CA VAL A 28 2.41 -9.27 -21.32
C VAL A 28 3.62 -8.62 -21.94
N ALA A 29 3.36 -7.70 -22.85
CA ALA A 29 4.36 -6.82 -23.42
C ALA A 29 3.98 -5.37 -23.10
N LEU A 30 4.95 -4.58 -22.69
CA LEU A 30 4.75 -3.20 -22.28
C LEU A 30 5.77 -2.30 -22.94
N GLN A 31 5.29 -1.22 -23.54
CA GLN A 31 6.13 -0.14 -24.05
C GLN A 31 5.91 1.13 -23.25
N SER A 32 6.99 1.70 -22.73
CA SER A 32 6.96 2.93 -21.98
C SER A 32 6.69 4.15 -22.88
N LYS A 33 6.31 5.26 -22.26
CA LYS A 33 6.16 6.56 -22.96
C LYS A 33 7.45 7.00 -23.68
N GLU A 34 8.63 6.64 -23.15
CA GLU A 34 9.94 6.97 -23.72
C GLU A 34 10.47 5.89 -24.69
N GLY A 35 9.66 4.88 -25.00
CA GLY A 35 10.02 3.83 -25.95
C GLY A 35 10.75 2.61 -25.38
N ALA A 36 11.09 2.61 -24.07
CA ALA A 36 11.62 1.43 -23.41
C ALA A 36 10.60 0.28 -23.47
N TYR A 37 11.07 -0.96 -23.59
CA TYR A 37 10.25 -2.13 -23.77
C TYR A 37 10.56 -3.21 -22.74
N ALA A 38 9.54 -3.84 -22.20
CA ALA A 38 9.66 -4.98 -21.31
C ALA A 38 8.64 -6.07 -21.68
N ARG A 39 9.03 -7.32 -21.47
CA ARG A 39 8.15 -8.49 -21.50
C ARG A 39 8.09 -9.12 -20.13
N GLY A 40 6.94 -9.69 -19.79
CA GLY A 40 6.75 -10.41 -18.56
C GLY A 40 5.69 -11.49 -18.68
N GLU A 41 5.59 -12.28 -17.64
CA GLU A 41 4.63 -13.37 -17.52
C GLU A 41 3.95 -13.28 -16.16
N PHE A 42 2.69 -13.69 -16.11
CA PHE A 42 2.00 -13.94 -14.85
C PHE A 42 2.06 -15.43 -14.54
N ILE A 43 2.63 -15.75 -13.38
CA ILE A 43 2.73 -17.12 -12.86
C ILE A 43 1.72 -17.27 -11.73
N VAL A 44 0.84 -18.25 -11.85
CA VAL A 44 -0.12 -18.61 -10.81
C VAL A 44 0.50 -19.65 -9.89
N VAL A 45 0.45 -19.40 -8.60
CA VAL A 45 0.56 -20.41 -7.56
C VAL A 45 -0.87 -20.88 -7.27
N PRO A 46 -1.25 -22.11 -7.67
CA PRO A 46 -2.64 -22.56 -7.68
C PRO A 46 -3.16 -22.88 -6.26
N ARG A 47 -3.10 -21.90 -5.39
CA ARG A 47 -3.57 -21.93 -3.99
C ARG A 47 -4.35 -20.67 -3.68
N THR A 48 -5.42 -20.81 -2.95
CA THR A 48 -6.12 -19.64 -2.39
C THR A 48 -5.30 -19.01 -1.27
N ALA A 49 -5.59 -17.75 -0.94
CA ALA A 49 -4.97 -17.09 0.20
C ALA A 49 -5.23 -17.81 1.52
N GLU A 50 -6.42 -18.41 1.67
CA GLU A 50 -6.82 -19.20 2.84
C GLU A 50 -6.03 -20.52 2.95
N GLU A 51 -5.87 -21.24 1.83
CA GLU A 51 -5.04 -22.44 1.78
C GLU A 51 -3.59 -22.11 2.16
N LEU A 52 -3.01 -21.10 1.53
CA LEU A 52 -1.64 -20.66 1.85
C LEU A 52 -1.49 -20.26 3.32
N ALA A 53 -2.48 -19.58 3.90
CA ALA A 53 -2.48 -19.18 5.31
C ALA A 53 -2.59 -20.39 6.26
N GLY A 54 -3.32 -21.42 5.87
CA GLY A 54 -3.53 -22.65 6.64
C GLY A 54 -2.39 -23.65 6.54
N MET A 55 -1.51 -23.53 5.54
CA MET A 55 -0.37 -24.42 5.34
C MET A 55 0.75 -24.16 6.36
N PRO A 56 1.54 -25.20 6.72
CA PRO A 56 2.84 -24.97 7.36
C PRO A 56 3.70 -24.03 6.48
N ARG A 57 4.33 -23.02 7.09
CA ARG A 57 5.06 -21.99 6.35
C ARG A 57 6.04 -22.57 5.32
N GLU A 58 6.80 -23.60 5.71
CA GLU A 58 7.79 -24.18 4.82
C GLU A 58 7.15 -24.91 3.62
N ALA A 59 5.95 -25.46 3.79
CA ALA A 59 5.20 -26.03 2.67
C ALA A 59 4.77 -24.93 1.69
N ALA A 60 4.23 -23.83 2.20
CA ALA A 60 3.87 -22.68 1.36
C ALA A 60 5.10 -22.06 0.65
N LEU A 61 6.24 -21.94 1.34
CA LEU A 61 7.48 -21.46 0.73
C LEU A 61 8.02 -22.40 -0.37
N ARG A 62 7.82 -23.71 -0.27
CA ARG A 62 8.17 -24.65 -1.36
C ARG A 62 7.37 -24.37 -2.63
N GLU A 63 6.05 -24.12 -2.52
CA GLU A 63 5.22 -23.73 -3.66
C GLU A 63 5.75 -22.45 -4.33
N LEU A 64 6.15 -21.47 -3.51
CA LEU A 64 6.71 -20.22 -4.02
C LEU A 64 8.08 -20.43 -4.69
N ARG A 65 8.95 -21.27 -4.13
CA ARG A 65 10.24 -21.62 -4.76
C ARG A 65 10.06 -22.26 -6.12
N GLU A 66 9.02 -23.12 -6.28
CA GLU A 66 8.70 -23.68 -7.60
C GLU A 66 8.29 -22.61 -8.61
N ALA A 67 7.45 -21.66 -8.20
CA ALA A 67 7.10 -20.54 -9.06
C ALA A 67 8.34 -19.69 -9.43
N LEU A 68 9.25 -19.44 -8.49
CA LEU A 68 10.51 -18.73 -8.75
C LEU A 68 11.44 -19.52 -9.69
N ARG A 69 11.49 -20.85 -9.53
CA ARG A 69 12.24 -21.73 -10.45
C ARG A 69 11.68 -21.66 -11.87
N LEU A 70 10.35 -21.67 -12.00
CA LEU A 70 9.69 -21.52 -13.31
C LEU A 70 10.03 -20.17 -13.93
N ALA A 71 9.92 -19.06 -13.20
CA ALA A 71 10.28 -17.71 -13.67
C ALA A 71 11.73 -17.65 -14.13
N ARG A 72 12.67 -18.19 -13.33
CA ARG A 72 14.10 -18.20 -13.66
C ARG A 72 14.39 -19.03 -14.92
N THR A 73 13.76 -20.19 -15.07
CA THR A 73 13.90 -21.03 -16.27
C THR A 73 13.34 -20.34 -17.51
N GLY A 74 12.27 -19.56 -17.35
CA GLY A 74 11.70 -18.70 -18.40
C GLY A 74 12.54 -17.46 -18.75
N GLY A 75 13.67 -17.24 -18.03
CA GLY A 75 14.58 -16.12 -18.30
C GLY A 75 14.16 -14.79 -17.68
N ALA A 76 13.29 -14.81 -16.68
CA ALA A 76 12.92 -13.59 -15.97
C ALA A 76 14.13 -13.00 -15.22
N GLY A 77 14.33 -11.68 -15.32
CA GLY A 77 15.37 -10.95 -14.60
C GLY A 77 14.94 -10.53 -13.18
N ILE A 78 13.62 -10.47 -12.94
CA ILE A 78 13.04 -10.08 -11.63
C ILE A 78 11.65 -10.67 -11.48
N VAL A 79 11.23 -10.95 -10.25
CA VAL A 79 9.87 -11.44 -9.94
C VAL A 79 9.17 -10.52 -8.94
N GLY A 80 7.94 -10.14 -9.27
CA GLY A 80 7.03 -9.45 -8.36
C GLY A 80 6.22 -10.44 -7.55
N LEU A 81 6.26 -10.31 -6.23
CA LEU A 81 5.46 -11.10 -5.30
C LEU A 81 4.08 -10.44 -5.14
N GLY A 82 3.06 -11.05 -5.74
CA GLY A 82 1.69 -10.56 -5.70
C GLY A 82 0.84 -11.19 -4.60
N ALA A 83 -0.25 -10.52 -4.24
CA ALA A 83 -1.26 -11.04 -3.32
C ALA A 83 -0.68 -11.61 -2.01
N TYR A 84 -1.12 -12.80 -1.62
CA TYR A 84 -0.72 -13.43 -0.35
C TYR A 84 0.72 -13.97 -0.36
N THR A 85 1.35 -14.11 -1.53
CA THR A 85 2.75 -14.60 -1.64
C THR A 85 3.74 -13.68 -0.93
N ALA A 86 3.52 -12.36 -0.98
CA ALA A 86 4.31 -11.39 -0.22
C ALA A 86 4.13 -11.56 1.30
N VAL A 87 2.92 -11.90 1.76
CA VAL A 87 2.62 -12.10 3.20
C VAL A 87 3.36 -13.33 3.73
N ILE A 88 3.22 -14.47 3.05
CA ILE A 88 3.84 -15.75 3.44
C ILE A 88 5.37 -15.66 3.46
N SER A 89 5.95 -14.98 2.49
CA SER A 89 7.40 -14.80 2.37
C SER A 89 7.97 -13.70 3.27
N MET A 90 7.16 -13.15 4.19
CA MET A 90 7.55 -12.02 5.05
C MET A 90 8.05 -10.81 4.24
N GLY A 91 7.29 -10.45 3.22
CA GLY A 91 7.67 -9.37 2.29
C GLY A 91 8.86 -9.76 1.40
N GLY A 92 8.99 -11.02 1.02
CA GLY A 92 10.07 -11.54 0.17
C GLY A 92 11.34 -11.93 0.93
N LEU A 93 11.45 -11.62 2.23
CA LEU A 93 12.69 -11.84 2.99
C LEU A 93 13.10 -13.32 3.09
N TYR A 94 12.14 -14.25 3.11
CA TYR A 94 12.43 -15.70 3.14
C TYR A 94 12.84 -16.29 1.79
N LEU A 95 12.72 -15.50 0.72
CA LEU A 95 12.99 -15.92 -0.66
C LEU A 95 14.05 -15.08 -1.37
N LYS A 96 14.64 -14.09 -0.69
CA LYS A 96 15.56 -13.09 -1.28
C LYS A 96 16.82 -13.68 -1.88
N ASP A 97 17.21 -14.89 -1.45
CA ASP A 97 18.44 -15.57 -1.86
C ASP A 97 18.19 -16.77 -2.80
N GLU A 98 17.00 -16.87 -3.43
CA GLU A 98 16.60 -17.98 -4.31
C GLU A 98 17.13 -17.83 -5.77
N GLY A 99 18.14 -17.01 -5.97
CA GLY A 99 18.86 -16.87 -7.25
C GLY A 99 18.10 -16.08 -8.32
N ILE A 100 17.06 -15.35 -7.96
CA ILE A 100 16.37 -14.37 -8.80
C ILE A 100 15.96 -13.17 -7.94
N PRO A 101 16.19 -11.93 -8.39
CA PRO A 101 15.74 -10.72 -7.70
C PRO A 101 14.22 -10.67 -7.52
N LEU A 102 13.78 -10.09 -6.39
CA LEU A 102 12.38 -10.01 -6.01
C LEU A 102 11.97 -8.57 -5.69
N THR A 103 10.70 -8.26 -5.95
CA THR A 103 10.04 -7.07 -5.39
C THR A 103 8.66 -7.42 -4.82
N THR A 104 8.20 -6.66 -3.83
CA THR A 104 6.82 -6.74 -3.33
C THR A 104 5.90 -5.72 -3.97
N GLY A 105 6.43 -4.76 -4.70
CA GLY A 105 5.64 -3.67 -5.28
C GLY A 105 5.14 -2.63 -4.30
N ASN A 106 5.58 -2.69 -3.04
CA ASN A 106 5.01 -1.86 -1.96
C ASN A 106 5.41 -0.39 -2.07
N SER A 107 6.56 -0.04 -2.66
CA SER A 107 6.98 1.36 -2.79
C SER A 107 6.07 2.13 -3.75
N TYR A 108 5.74 1.55 -4.89
CA TYR A 108 4.81 2.20 -5.82
C TYR A 108 3.35 2.14 -5.32
N THR A 109 2.99 1.13 -4.55
CA THR A 109 1.68 1.08 -3.87
C THR A 109 1.51 2.26 -2.90
N VAL A 110 2.56 2.63 -2.17
CA VAL A 110 2.58 3.84 -1.32
C VAL A 110 2.34 5.10 -2.15
N VAL A 111 3.06 5.25 -3.27
CA VAL A 111 2.91 6.42 -4.16
C VAL A 111 1.48 6.53 -4.66
N SER A 112 0.94 5.46 -5.23
CA SER A 112 -0.42 5.46 -5.81
C SER A 112 -1.51 5.75 -4.77
N ALA A 113 -1.35 5.25 -3.54
CA ALA A 113 -2.29 5.53 -2.46
C ALA A 113 -2.26 7.00 -2.02
N ALA A 114 -1.07 7.57 -1.87
CA ALA A 114 -0.92 8.99 -1.51
C ALA A 114 -1.48 9.91 -2.61
N GLU A 115 -1.25 9.58 -3.88
CA GLU A 115 -1.80 10.30 -5.03
C GLU A 115 -3.33 10.17 -5.10
N ALA A 116 -3.90 8.99 -4.82
CA ALA A 116 -5.35 8.79 -4.78
C ALA A 116 -6.02 9.63 -3.68
N VAL A 117 -5.44 9.65 -2.48
CA VAL A 117 -5.91 10.50 -1.37
C VAL A 117 -5.83 11.97 -1.76
N LYS A 118 -4.69 12.40 -2.32
CA LYS A 118 -4.52 13.80 -2.77
C LYS A 118 -5.58 14.18 -3.80
N ALA A 119 -5.78 13.37 -4.83
CA ALA A 119 -6.78 13.63 -5.88
C ALA A 119 -8.21 13.68 -5.32
N ALA A 120 -8.52 12.81 -4.34
CA ALA A 120 -9.81 12.83 -3.67
C ALA A 120 -10.03 14.10 -2.84
N CYS A 121 -9.02 14.49 -2.04
CA CYS A 121 -9.07 15.72 -1.23
C CYS A 121 -9.24 16.97 -2.13
N GLU A 122 -8.47 17.08 -3.20
CA GLU A 122 -8.59 18.17 -4.16
C GLU A 122 -10.01 18.26 -4.76
N LYS A 123 -10.58 17.11 -5.13
CA LYS A 123 -11.92 17.06 -5.74
C LYS A 123 -13.05 17.36 -4.76
N LEU A 124 -12.87 17.04 -3.48
CA LEU A 124 -13.85 17.28 -2.42
C LEU A 124 -13.61 18.61 -1.66
N GLY A 125 -12.61 19.39 -2.04
CA GLY A 125 -12.28 20.64 -1.34
C GLY A 125 -11.75 20.43 0.07
N ILE A 126 -11.24 19.24 0.40
CA ILE A 126 -10.62 18.96 1.69
C ILE A 126 -9.20 19.51 1.71
N LEU A 127 -8.89 20.31 2.70
CA LEU A 127 -7.55 20.86 2.93
C LEU A 127 -6.76 19.92 3.84
N PRO A 128 -5.77 19.16 3.34
CA PRO A 128 -5.04 18.21 4.16
C PRO A 128 -4.36 18.85 5.38
N GLN A 129 -3.85 20.09 5.24
CA GLN A 129 -3.19 20.81 6.33
C GLN A 129 -4.11 21.14 7.50
N ASP A 130 -5.42 21.17 7.28
CA ASP A 130 -6.43 21.39 8.32
C ASP A 130 -7.06 20.08 8.81
N SER A 131 -6.64 18.95 8.23
CA SER A 131 -7.22 17.63 8.46
C SER A 131 -6.31 16.75 9.31
N THR A 132 -6.95 15.81 10.03
CA THR A 132 -6.27 14.68 10.66
C THR A 132 -6.31 13.46 9.72
N ALA A 133 -5.17 12.82 9.52
CA ALA A 133 -5.08 11.56 8.78
C ALA A 133 -4.81 10.39 9.74
N ALA A 134 -5.59 9.29 9.62
CA ALA A 134 -5.32 8.03 10.30
C ALA A 134 -4.70 7.02 9.35
N ILE A 135 -3.64 6.34 9.81
CA ILE A 135 -2.99 5.26 9.08
C ILE A 135 -3.16 3.96 9.86
N ILE A 136 -4.06 3.10 9.39
CA ILE A 136 -4.30 1.78 9.98
C ILE A 136 -3.26 0.81 9.41
N GLY A 137 -2.52 0.13 10.30
CA GLY A 137 -1.37 -0.68 9.91
C GLY A 137 -0.09 0.13 9.70
N ALA A 138 0.07 1.26 10.41
CA ALA A 138 1.18 2.20 10.27
C ALA A 138 2.57 1.58 10.51
N ALA A 139 2.68 0.46 11.23
CA ALA A 139 3.93 -0.26 11.44
C ALA A 139 4.31 -1.21 10.28
N GLY A 140 3.41 -1.40 9.31
CA GLY A 140 3.67 -2.17 8.08
C GLY A 140 4.43 -1.33 7.04
N SER A 141 4.98 -2.00 6.00
CA SER A 141 5.77 -1.35 4.96
C SER A 141 4.99 -0.24 4.22
N ILE A 142 3.77 -0.55 3.77
CA ILE A 142 2.92 0.40 3.05
C ILE A 142 2.43 1.51 4.00
N GLY A 143 1.93 1.15 5.19
CA GLY A 143 1.41 2.13 6.16
C GLY A 143 2.47 3.12 6.61
N LYS A 144 3.71 2.67 6.87
CA LYS A 144 4.85 3.53 7.18
C LYS A 144 5.16 4.50 6.04
N GLY A 145 5.25 3.99 4.81
CA GLY A 145 5.52 4.82 3.64
C GLY A 145 4.42 5.86 3.39
N ALA A 146 3.14 5.47 3.53
CA ALA A 146 2.00 6.37 3.41
C ALA A 146 2.03 7.47 4.49
N ALA A 147 2.36 7.12 5.73
CA ALA A 147 2.50 8.07 6.83
C ALA A 147 3.62 9.10 6.56
N LEU A 148 4.76 8.65 6.01
CA LEU A 148 5.85 9.53 5.59
C LEU A 148 5.38 10.53 4.52
N LEU A 149 4.76 10.07 3.43
CA LEU A 149 4.31 10.96 2.35
C LEU A 149 3.22 11.93 2.80
N LEU A 150 2.24 11.47 3.58
CA LEU A 150 1.15 12.34 4.04
C LEU A 150 1.62 13.38 5.06
N SER A 151 2.70 13.10 5.82
CA SER A 151 3.22 14.01 6.84
C SER A 151 3.62 15.38 6.30
N GLU A 152 3.95 15.48 5.03
CA GLU A 152 4.30 16.75 4.39
C GLU A 152 3.12 17.73 4.33
N GLY A 153 1.90 17.21 4.15
CA GLY A 153 0.73 18.02 3.85
C GLY A 153 -0.34 18.08 4.93
N VAL A 154 -0.45 17.05 5.77
CA VAL A 154 -1.57 16.97 6.74
C VAL A 154 -1.33 17.78 8.01
N GLY A 155 -2.43 18.19 8.64
CA GLY A 155 -2.41 18.89 9.92
C GLY A 155 -2.01 18.01 11.08
N SER A 156 -2.44 16.76 11.13
CA SER A 156 -2.02 15.79 12.14
C SER A 156 -2.11 14.36 11.63
N LEU A 157 -1.37 13.46 12.27
CA LEU A 157 -1.37 12.02 11.97
C LEU A 157 -1.77 11.22 13.20
N ILE A 158 -2.53 10.14 12.96
CA ILE A 158 -2.78 9.10 13.96
C ILE A 158 -2.23 7.78 13.40
N LEU A 159 -1.18 7.27 14.01
CA LEU A 159 -0.56 6.00 13.66
C LEU A 159 -1.26 4.88 14.44
N VAL A 160 -1.94 3.99 13.72
CA VAL A 160 -2.74 2.92 14.33
C VAL A 160 -2.01 1.59 14.19
N GLY A 161 -1.71 0.98 15.35
CA GLY A 161 -1.09 -0.35 15.45
C GLY A 161 -2.11 -1.47 15.53
N ASN A 162 -1.61 -2.71 15.50
CA ASN A 162 -2.44 -3.90 15.66
C ASN A 162 -2.83 -4.09 17.14
N PRO A 163 -4.15 -4.04 17.49
CA PRO A 163 -4.61 -4.25 18.87
C PRO A 163 -4.38 -5.67 19.36
N LEU A 164 -4.25 -6.65 18.46
CA LEU A 164 -4.02 -8.06 18.76
C LEU A 164 -2.52 -8.41 18.87
N SER A 165 -1.64 -7.43 18.80
CA SER A 165 -0.21 -7.70 18.98
C SER A 165 0.02 -8.29 20.37
N LYS A 166 0.50 -9.55 20.42
CA LYS A 166 0.83 -10.27 21.67
C LYS A 166 1.84 -9.50 22.53
N ASN A 167 2.60 -8.61 21.92
CA ASN A 167 3.55 -7.74 22.57
C ASN A 167 3.12 -6.27 22.36
N ARG A 168 2.24 -5.77 23.23
CA ARG A 168 1.76 -4.36 23.20
C ARG A 168 2.93 -3.38 23.30
N ILE A 169 3.94 -3.69 24.09
CA ILE A 169 5.14 -2.86 24.26
C ILE A 169 5.90 -2.80 22.93
N GLY A 170 6.23 -3.95 22.33
CA GLY A 170 6.94 -4.00 21.05
C GLY A 170 6.08 -3.48 19.86
N GLY A 171 4.75 -3.52 19.96
CA GLY A 171 3.83 -2.90 18.98
C GLY A 171 3.94 -1.38 19.00
N ASN A 172 3.90 -0.78 20.19
CA ASN A 172 4.06 0.66 20.36
C ASN A 172 5.48 1.13 20.00
N GLU A 173 6.52 0.35 20.33
CA GLU A 173 7.91 0.67 19.96
C GLU A 173 8.08 0.81 18.44
N ARG A 174 7.47 -0.07 17.66
CA ARG A 174 7.49 0.06 16.19
C ARG A 174 6.82 1.35 15.72
N LEU A 175 5.70 1.74 16.35
CA LEU A 175 5.00 2.99 16.00
C LEU A 175 5.81 4.23 16.41
N PHE A 176 6.49 4.20 17.57
CA PHE A 176 7.41 5.27 17.94
C PHE A 176 8.57 5.41 16.97
N ARG A 177 9.10 4.29 16.48
CA ARG A 177 10.11 4.32 15.41
C ARG A 177 9.57 4.93 14.12
N VAL A 178 8.34 4.60 13.71
CA VAL A 178 7.70 5.22 12.53
C VAL A 178 7.52 6.73 12.75
N ALA A 179 7.04 7.16 13.91
CA ALA A 179 6.92 8.58 14.24
C ALA A 179 8.29 9.29 14.23
N ALA A 180 9.33 8.63 14.72
CA ALA A 180 10.71 9.13 14.69
C ALA A 180 11.23 9.28 13.24
N GLU A 181 10.98 8.30 12.38
CA GLU A 181 11.34 8.37 10.96
C GLU A 181 10.61 9.54 10.27
N ILE A 182 9.32 9.79 10.60
CA ILE A 182 8.56 10.95 10.10
C ILE A 182 9.18 12.26 10.58
N TYR A 183 9.47 12.39 11.88
CA TYR A 183 10.09 13.61 12.41
C TYR A 183 11.46 13.87 11.79
N ARG A 184 12.30 12.83 11.63
CA ARG A 184 13.61 12.95 10.97
C ARG A 184 13.47 13.36 9.51
N TYR A 185 12.50 12.81 8.80
CA TYR A 185 12.18 13.20 7.43
C TYR A 185 11.79 14.68 7.33
N LEU A 186 10.86 15.12 8.17
CA LEU A 186 10.44 16.53 8.21
C LEU A 186 11.60 17.45 8.60
N ALA A 187 12.48 17.05 9.54
CA ALA A 187 13.67 17.79 9.87
C ALA A 187 14.60 17.97 8.64
N GLY A 188 14.79 16.92 7.86
CA GLY A 188 15.59 16.99 6.62
C GLY A 188 14.99 17.94 5.59
N LEU A 189 13.68 17.91 5.40
CA LEU A 189 12.99 18.83 4.47
C LEU A 189 13.10 20.29 4.92
N LEU A 190 12.91 20.55 6.20
CA LEU A 190 13.03 21.90 6.77
C LEU A 190 14.48 22.42 6.66
N GLN A 191 15.48 21.58 6.95
CA GLN A 191 16.90 21.93 6.79
C GLN A 191 17.24 22.20 5.32
N ALA A 192 16.62 21.51 4.37
CA ALA A 192 16.78 21.78 2.94
C ALA A 192 16.01 23.01 2.45
N GLY A 193 15.40 23.78 3.35
CA GLY A 193 14.66 25.01 3.03
C GLY A 193 13.30 24.77 2.38
N ARG A 194 12.74 23.54 2.46
CA ARG A 194 11.44 23.25 1.89
C ARG A 194 10.33 23.96 2.66
N GLN A 195 9.55 24.79 1.97
CA GLN A 195 8.37 25.40 2.55
C GLN A 195 7.27 24.37 2.74
N MET A 196 6.71 24.33 3.95
CA MET A 196 5.60 23.45 4.31
C MET A 196 4.27 24.21 4.23
N PRO A 197 3.16 23.53 3.83
CA PRO A 197 1.84 24.16 3.86
C PRO A 197 1.51 24.70 5.26
N GLN A 198 1.01 25.92 5.33
CA GLN A 198 0.59 26.51 6.59
C GLN A 198 -0.47 25.60 7.28
N GLY A 199 -0.36 25.36 8.58
CA GLY A 199 -1.23 24.42 9.31
C GLY A 199 -0.72 22.98 9.32
N SER A 200 0.19 22.57 8.40
CA SER A 200 0.74 21.22 8.38
C SER A 200 1.63 20.91 9.60
N ILE A 201 1.89 19.62 9.81
CA ILE A 201 2.82 19.16 10.87
C ILE A 201 4.17 19.83 10.71
N GLY A 202 4.72 19.85 9.49
CA GLY A 202 6.04 20.44 9.22
C GLY A 202 6.08 21.95 9.52
N ALA A 203 5.04 22.69 9.15
CA ALA A 203 4.96 24.13 9.45
C ALA A 203 4.93 24.40 10.96
N ARG A 204 4.17 23.62 11.74
CA ARG A 204 4.14 23.78 13.20
C ARG A 204 5.46 23.39 13.87
N LEU A 205 6.14 22.38 13.35
CA LEU A 205 7.46 21.98 13.86
C LEU A 205 8.52 23.04 13.57
N SER A 206 8.50 23.68 12.41
CA SER A 206 9.45 24.75 12.07
C SER A 206 9.35 25.95 13.04
N HIS A 207 8.12 26.30 13.46
CA HIS A 207 7.89 27.39 14.41
C HIS A 207 8.27 27.03 15.86
N SER A 208 8.25 25.73 16.20
CA SER A 208 8.51 25.32 17.58
C SER A 208 9.99 25.33 17.98
N GLY A 209 10.91 25.21 17.02
CA GLY A 209 12.35 25.10 17.26
C GLY A 209 12.78 23.87 18.07
N LEU A 210 11.88 22.90 18.32
CA LEU A 210 12.10 21.79 19.25
C LEU A 210 12.54 20.49 18.57
N LEU A 211 12.50 20.46 17.22
CA LEU A 211 12.83 19.26 16.46
C LEU A 211 14.35 18.99 16.53
N PRO A 212 14.79 17.73 16.77
CA PRO A 212 16.19 17.39 16.68
C PRO A 212 16.77 17.75 15.30
N PRO A 213 18.08 18.12 15.21
CA PRO A 213 18.72 18.33 13.92
C PRO A 213 18.58 17.11 13.00
N ALA A 214 18.42 17.28 11.68
CA ALA A 214 18.21 16.19 10.74
C ALA A 214 19.33 15.14 10.76
N ALA A 215 20.56 15.53 11.10
CA ALA A 215 21.72 14.66 11.25
C ALA A 215 21.76 13.89 12.58
N ALA A 216 20.87 14.19 13.54
CA ALA A 216 20.83 13.50 14.82
C ALA A 216 20.55 11.99 14.68
N PRO A 217 21.05 11.15 15.60
CA PRO A 217 20.73 9.73 15.65
C PRO A 217 19.22 9.47 15.71
N LEU A 218 18.77 8.34 15.16
CA LEU A 218 17.35 7.97 15.20
C LEU A 218 16.79 7.88 16.61
N ASP A 219 17.62 7.49 17.58
CA ASP A 219 17.23 7.35 19.00
C ASP A 219 16.81 8.69 19.62
N ASP A 220 17.40 9.80 19.18
CA ASP A 220 16.98 11.15 19.61
C ASP A 220 15.58 11.46 19.10
N PHE A 221 15.27 11.09 17.86
CA PHE A 221 13.93 11.21 17.29
C PHE A 221 12.93 10.25 17.93
N ILE A 222 13.34 9.05 18.36
CA ILE A 222 12.47 8.14 19.12
C ILE A 222 12.13 8.75 20.49
N SER A 223 13.12 9.31 21.18
CA SER A 223 12.91 10.01 22.45
C SER A 223 12.01 11.24 22.27
N PHE A 224 12.21 12.01 21.22
CA PHE A 224 11.35 13.11 20.85
C PHE A 224 9.92 12.65 20.55
N ALA A 225 9.74 11.60 19.73
CA ALA A 225 8.45 11.03 19.42
C ALA A 225 7.67 10.59 20.67
N ARG A 226 8.36 9.92 21.62
CA ARG A 226 7.76 9.50 22.90
C ARG A 226 7.29 10.69 23.73
N SER A 227 8.07 11.76 23.80
CA SER A 227 7.71 12.96 24.55
C SER A 227 6.54 13.75 23.93
N ARG A 228 6.30 13.60 22.63
CA ARG A 228 5.32 14.36 21.85
C ARG A 228 4.09 13.57 21.41
N SER A 229 4.08 12.25 21.54
CA SER A 229 2.95 11.41 21.13
C SER A 229 1.81 11.37 22.17
N CYS A 230 1.61 12.46 22.90
CA CYS A 230 0.46 12.66 23.76
C CYS A 230 -0.79 13.06 22.96
N ARG A 231 -1.97 13.07 23.62
CA ARG A 231 -3.26 13.38 22.98
C ARG A 231 -3.30 14.70 22.21
N SER A 232 -2.46 15.66 22.54
CA SER A 232 -2.34 16.97 21.89
C SER A 232 -1.23 17.06 20.83
N GLY A 233 -0.45 16.00 20.63
CA GLY A 233 0.66 15.99 19.66
C GLY A 233 0.20 15.93 18.20
N SER A 234 1.01 16.50 17.30
CA SER A 234 0.73 16.45 15.85
C SER A 234 0.79 15.02 15.28
N ILE A 235 1.54 14.12 15.93
CA ILE A 235 1.57 12.68 15.61
C ILE A 235 1.15 11.92 16.85
N ARG A 236 0.04 11.21 16.75
CA ARG A 236 -0.51 10.38 17.83
C ARG A 236 -0.35 8.91 17.51
N ILE A 237 -0.24 8.09 18.55
CA ILE A 237 -0.13 6.63 18.46
C ILE A 237 -1.29 6.01 19.23
N THR A 238 -2.00 5.09 18.61
CA THR A 238 -3.09 4.33 19.25
C THR A 238 -3.16 2.90 18.70
N THR A 239 -3.83 2.03 19.42
CA THR A 239 -4.27 0.71 18.94
C THR A 239 -5.78 0.65 18.72
N SER A 240 -6.50 1.74 19.01
CA SER A 240 -7.94 1.83 18.81
C SER A 240 -8.25 2.36 17.40
N VAL A 241 -8.67 1.47 16.52
CA VAL A 241 -9.11 1.83 15.16
C VAL A 241 -10.30 2.78 15.26
N LYS A 242 -11.29 2.48 16.10
CA LYS A 242 -12.50 3.30 16.27
C LYS A 242 -12.18 4.73 16.72
N GLU A 243 -11.30 4.89 17.71
CA GLU A 243 -10.85 6.21 18.15
C GLU A 243 -10.18 6.99 17.01
N ALA A 244 -9.27 6.34 16.28
CA ALA A 244 -8.59 6.98 15.16
C ALA A 244 -9.55 7.43 14.06
N LEU A 245 -10.51 6.59 13.68
CA LEU A 245 -11.52 6.89 12.65
C LEU A 245 -12.44 8.05 13.06
N SER A 246 -12.88 8.09 14.34
CA SER A 246 -13.75 9.16 14.84
C SER A 246 -13.07 10.54 14.89
N LEU A 247 -11.76 10.61 14.74
CA LEU A 247 -10.96 11.83 14.77
C LEU A 247 -10.36 12.23 13.42
N SER A 248 -10.55 11.39 12.38
CA SER A 248 -9.84 11.56 11.13
C SER A 248 -10.77 11.76 9.95
N GLN A 249 -10.49 12.78 9.16
CA GLN A 249 -11.17 13.04 7.89
C GLN A 249 -10.51 12.29 6.73
N ILE A 250 -9.22 11.98 6.86
CA ILE A 250 -8.45 11.21 5.88
C ILE A 250 -8.04 9.90 6.54
N VAL A 251 -8.31 8.77 5.88
CA VAL A 251 -7.97 7.43 6.39
C VAL A 251 -7.25 6.64 5.32
N ILE A 252 -6.11 6.03 5.66
CA ILE A 252 -5.49 4.97 4.84
C ILE A 252 -5.52 3.67 5.63
N SER A 253 -6.09 2.62 5.04
CA SER A 253 -6.03 1.26 5.58
C SER A 253 -5.02 0.43 4.79
N ALA A 254 -3.97 -0.05 5.47
CA ALA A 254 -2.86 -0.81 4.90
C ALA A 254 -2.47 -1.95 5.84
N THR A 255 -3.39 -2.87 6.11
CA THR A 255 -3.16 -4.01 7.02
C THR A 255 -3.52 -5.34 6.37
N ASN A 256 -2.84 -6.40 6.81
CA ASN A 256 -3.12 -7.77 6.38
C ASN A 256 -4.21 -8.45 7.23
N ASN A 257 -4.90 -7.71 8.10
CA ASN A 257 -5.99 -8.26 8.89
C ASN A 257 -7.18 -8.56 7.97
N PRO A 258 -7.70 -9.81 7.93
CA PRO A 258 -8.84 -10.15 7.07
C PRO A 258 -10.18 -9.57 7.57
N ALA A 259 -10.24 -9.05 8.79
CA ALA A 259 -11.47 -8.50 9.36
C ALA A 259 -11.87 -7.17 8.71
N ARG A 260 -13.17 -6.94 8.62
CA ARG A 260 -13.76 -5.64 8.23
C ARG A 260 -13.66 -4.66 9.40
N LEU A 261 -12.53 -3.98 9.51
CA LEU A 261 -12.19 -3.11 10.64
C LEU A 261 -12.93 -1.78 10.63
N ILE A 262 -13.41 -1.32 9.47
CA ILE A 262 -14.02 0.00 9.28
C ILE A 262 -15.51 -0.18 9.01
N GLN A 263 -16.33 0.32 9.95
CA GLN A 263 -17.78 0.24 9.90
C GLN A 263 -18.41 1.63 9.67
N PRO A 264 -19.67 1.72 9.16
CA PRO A 264 -20.31 3.00 8.87
C PRO A 264 -20.35 3.99 10.04
N GLY A 265 -20.56 3.50 11.28
CA GLY A 265 -20.66 4.32 12.48
C GLY A 265 -19.33 4.81 13.05
N ASP A 266 -18.20 4.35 12.51
CA ASP A 266 -16.88 4.73 13.01
C ASP A 266 -16.32 5.99 12.32
N LEU A 267 -16.84 6.33 11.15
CA LEU A 267 -16.28 7.34 10.25
C LEU A 267 -16.87 8.74 10.48
N GLN A 268 -16.03 9.74 10.38
CA GLN A 268 -16.48 11.14 10.37
C GLN A 268 -17.34 11.45 9.13
N PRO A 269 -18.24 12.43 9.22
CA PRO A 269 -18.92 12.97 8.03
C PRO A 269 -17.91 13.50 7.00
N GLY A 270 -18.15 13.21 5.72
CA GLY A 270 -17.29 13.66 4.64
C GLY A 270 -15.89 13.02 4.60
N ALA A 271 -15.66 11.91 5.30
CA ALA A 271 -14.34 11.28 5.34
C ALA A 271 -13.94 10.67 3.98
N VAL A 272 -12.64 10.71 3.70
CA VAL A 272 -12.00 9.98 2.59
C VAL A 272 -11.26 8.78 3.16
N VAL A 273 -11.60 7.59 2.69
CA VAL A 273 -10.99 6.33 3.12
C VAL A 273 -10.34 5.65 1.93
N CYS A 274 -9.01 5.57 1.91
CA CYS A 274 -8.25 4.79 0.91
C CYS A 274 -7.93 3.41 1.49
N ASP A 275 -8.57 2.36 0.97
CA ASP A 275 -8.35 0.98 1.40
C ASP A 275 -7.40 0.27 0.43
N ILE A 276 -6.17 0.01 0.91
CA ILE A 276 -5.14 -0.73 0.17
C ILE A 276 -5.14 -2.20 0.59
N SER A 277 -5.87 -2.52 1.67
CA SER A 277 -5.87 -3.85 2.26
C SER A 277 -6.47 -4.89 1.32
N ARG A 278 -5.87 -6.06 1.28
CA ARG A 278 -6.44 -7.21 0.58
C ARG A 278 -6.38 -8.43 1.51
N PRO A 279 -7.53 -8.99 1.90
CA PRO A 279 -8.90 -8.53 1.59
C PRO A 279 -9.22 -7.14 2.16
N PRO A 280 -10.22 -6.41 1.58
CA PRO A 280 -10.58 -5.05 2.00
C PRO A 280 -10.97 -4.97 3.47
N ASN A 281 -10.55 -3.92 4.18
CA ASN A 281 -10.95 -3.67 5.58
C ASN A 281 -12.21 -2.83 5.73
N VAL A 282 -12.61 -2.11 4.67
CA VAL A 282 -13.87 -1.34 4.68
C VAL A 282 -15.05 -2.28 4.49
N SER A 283 -16.06 -2.18 5.35
CA SER A 283 -17.32 -2.90 5.21
C SER A 283 -18.09 -2.39 3.99
N ALA A 284 -18.70 -3.28 3.21
CA ALA A 284 -19.59 -2.91 2.09
C ALA A 284 -20.75 -1.99 2.55
N ALA A 285 -21.21 -2.17 3.78
CA ALA A 285 -22.24 -1.33 4.39
C ALA A 285 -21.85 0.17 4.47
N VAL A 286 -20.55 0.52 4.39
CA VAL A 286 -20.12 1.92 4.31
C VAL A 286 -20.61 2.54 3.00
N GLY A 287 -20.45 1.83 1.88
CA GLY A 287 -20.93 2.30 0.57
C GLY A 287 -22.45 2.52 0.52
N GLU A 288 -23.21 1.70 1.24
CA GLU A 288 -24.67 1.75 1.28
C GLU A 288 -25.19 2.82 2.24
N LYS A 289 -24.63 2.91 3.46
CA LYS A 289 -25.17 3.70 4.57
C LYS A 289 -24.51 5.07 4.75
N ARG A 290 -23.38 5.32 4.07
CA ARG A 290 -22.61 6.55 4.21
C ARG A 290 -22.38 7.21 2.83
N PRO A 291 -23.44 7.80 2.23
CA PRO A 291 -23.34 8.51 0.95
C PRO A 291 -22.40 9.72 1.04
N ASP A 292 -22.14 10.24 2.21
CA ASP A 292 -21.23 11.35 2.52
C ASP A 292 -19.75 10.93 2.57
N VAL A 293 -19.43 9.63 2.61
CA VAL A 293 -18.05 9.13 2.75
C VAL A 293 -17.54 8.62 1.41
N LEU A 294 -16.36 9.07 1.00
CA LEU A 294 -15.67 8.53 -0.17
C LEU A 294 -14.75 7.38 0.22
N VAL A 295 -15.09 6.16 -0.18
CA VAL A 295 -14.16 5.01 -0.13
C VAL A 295 -13.43 4.92 -1.46
N ILE A 296 -12.10 4.74 -1.42
CA ILE A 296 -11.24 4.58 -2.59
C ILE A 296 -10.55 3.23 -2.50
N ASP A 297 -10.61 2.45 -3.59
CA ASP A 297 -9.78 1.28 -3.77
C ASP A 297 -8.35 1.73 -4.08
N GLY A 298 -7.48 1.69 -3.09
CA GLY A 298 -6.09 2.12 -3.23
C GLY A 298 -5.28 1.16 -4.12
N GLY A 299 -4.23 1.70 -4.75
CA GLY A 299 -3.25 0.88 -5.47
C GLY A 299 -3.65 0.48 -6.89
N VAL A 300 -4.62 1.14 -7.53
CA VAL A 300 -4.94 0.93 -8.95
C VAL A 300 -4.31 2.02 -9.80
N VAL A 301 -3.59 1.61 -10.84
CA VAL A 301 -2.82 2.51 -11.70
C VAL A 301 -3.08 2.27 -13.18
N LYS A 302 -2.88 3.31 -14.00
CA LYS A 302 -2.87 3.24 -15.46
C LYS A 302 -1.49 2.79 -15.95
N LEU A 303 -1.50 1.86 -16.90
CA LEU A 303 -0.30 1.40 -17.58
C LEU A 303 -0.08 2.18 -18.89
N PRO A 304 1.17 2.47 -19.28
CA PRO A 304 1.46 3.08 -20.58
C PRO A 304 1.06 2.12 -21.72
N GLY A 305 0.55 2.68 -22.83
CA GLY A 305 0.14 1.90 -24.01
C GLY A 305 -1.13 1.06 -23.83
N LYS A 306 -1.73 1.03 -22.66
CA LYS A 306 -2.95 0.25 -22.33
C LYS A 306 -2.84 -1.24 -22.70
N PRO A 307 -1.79 -1.96 -22.25
CA PRO A 307 -1.64 -3.37 -22.58
C PRO A 307 -2.79 -4.20 -22.02
N ASP A 308 -3.15 -5.26 -22.75
CA ASP A 308 -3.93 -6.36 -22.20
C ASP A 308 -3.00 -7.26 -21.38
N LEU A 309 -3.37 -7.55 -20.14
CA LEU A 309 -2.58 -8.41 -19.27
C LEU A 309 -2.83 -9.92 -19.53
N GLY A 310 -3.74 -10.25 -20.45
CA GLY A 310 -4.08 -11.63 -20.81
C GLY A 310 -4.80 -12.42 -19.72
N TRP A 311 -5.17 -11.77 -18.62
CA TRP A 311 -5.93 -12.32 -17.50
C TRP A 311 -6.80 -11.24 -16.86
N ASP A 312 -8.00 -11.62 -16.42
CA ASP A 312 -8.91 -10.69 -15.75
C ASP A 312 -8.55 -10.50 -14.28
N PHE A 313 -7.92 -9.36 -13.98
CA PHE A 313 -7.63 -8.92 -12.62
C PHE A 313 -8.75 -8.04 -12.00
N GLY A 314 -9.94 -8.03 -12.58
CA GLY A 314 -11.06 -7.16 -12.18
C GLY A 314 -10.96 -5.74 -12.76
N PHE A 315 -10.12 -5.53 -13.77
CA PHE A 315 -9.91 -4.24 -14.42
C PHE A 315 -9.98 -4.35 -15.94
N PRO A 316 -10.45 -3.30 -16.63
CA PRO A 316 -10.31 -3.22 -18.07
C PRO A 316 -8.82 -3.14 -18.48
N PRO A 317 -8.47 -3.49 -19.74
CA PRO A 317 -7.12 -3.37 -20.26
C PRO A 317 -6.51 -2.00 -20.02
N GLY A 318 -5.22 -1.97 -19.69
CA GLY A 318 -4.48 -0.76 -19.37
C GLY A 318 -4.52 -0.34 -17.90
N LEU A 319 -5.16 -1.11 -17.03
CA LEU A 319 -5.09 -0.95 -15.58
C LEU A 319 -4.41 -2.14 -14.91
N ALA A 320 -3.75 -1.88 -13.79
CA ALA A 320 -3.15 -2.92 -12.95
C ALA A 320 -3.08 -2.47 -11.48
N TYR A 321 -2.75 -3.41 -10.61
CA TYR A 321 -2.30 -3.05 -9.27
C TYR A 321 -0.91 -2.40 -9.30
N ALA A 322 -0.68 -1.42 -8.45
CA ALA A 322 0.59 -0.72 -8.35
C ALA A 322 1.78 -1.65 -8.02
N CYS A 323 1.54 -2.73 -7.26
CA CYS A 323 2.57 -3.73 -6.99
C CYS A 323 3.04 -4.45 -8.27
N MET A 324 2.14 -4.75 -9.20
CA MET A 324 2.50 -5.31 -10.52
C MET A 324 3.27 -4.28 -11.34
N ALA A 325 2.81 -3.02 -11.33
CA ALA A 325 3.44 -1.92 -12.06
C ALA A 325 4.87 -1.64 -11.58
N GLU A 326 5.18 -1.81 -10.29
CA GLU A 326 6.56 -1.68 -9.78
C GLU A 326 7.49 -2.71 -10.43
N THR A 327 7.06 -3.96 -10.57
CA THR A 327 7.82 -5.01 -11.27
C THR A 327 8.06 -4.63 -12.74
N MET A 328 7.03 -4.11 -13.41
CA MET A 328 7.13 -3.65 -14.80
C MET A 328 8.11 -2.47 -14.93
N MET A 329 8.10 -1.53 -13.99
CA MET A 329 9.04 -0.40 -13.98
C MET A 329 10.47 -0.85 -13.76
N LEU A 330 10.71 -1.79 -12.83
CA LEU A 330 12.04 -2.36 -12.60
C LEU A 330 12.57 -3.06 -13.86
N ALA A 331 11.72 -3.77 -14.60
CA ALA A 331 12.08 -4.37 -15.88
C ALA A 331 12.39 -3.31 -16.96
N LEU A 332 11.60 -2.23 -17.06
CA LEU A 332 11.86 -1.12 -17.99
C LEU A 332 13.15 -0.35 -17.68
N GLU A 333 13.51 -0.27 -16.40
CA GLU A 333 14.77 0.36 -15.94
C GLU A 333 15.96 -0.61 -15.96
N HIS A 334 15.75 -1.87 -16.35
CA HIS A 334 16.77 -2.95 -16.31
C HIS A 334 17.42 -3.12 -14.94
N ARG A 335 16.64 -2.85 -13.86
CA ARG A 335 17.08 -2.99 -12.48
C ARG A 335 16.69 -4.35 -11.92
N TYR A 336 17.58 -5.29 -12.09
CA TYR A 336 17.41 -6.68 -11.67
C TYR A 336 18.08 -6.91 -10.31
N GLU A 337 17.51 -6.29 -9.28
CA GLU A 337 17.97 -6.35 -7.88
C GLU A 337 16.78 -6.51 -6.93
N ASN A 338 17.01 -6.99 -5.72
CA ASN A 338 15.97 -7.04 -4.70
C ASN A 338 15.49 -5.63 -4.35
N PHE A 339 14.17 -5.40 -4.44
CA PHE A 339 13.57 -4.09 -4.27
C PHE A 339 12.29 -4.16 -3.41
N SER A 340 12.02 -3.17 -2.58
CA SER A 340 10.83 -3.11 -1.71
C SER A 340 10.62 -4.32 -0.81
N LEU A 341 11.67 -5.07 -0.44
CA LEU A 341 11.52 -6.25 0.41
C LEU A 341 11.40 -5.91 1.89
N GLY A 342 10.47 -6.56 2.57
CA GLY A 342 10.21 -6.33 3.99
C GLY A 342 9.79 -4.89 4.31
N SER A 343 9.84 -4.52 5.58
CA SER A 343 9.51 -3.16 6.01
C SER A 343 10.66 -2.16 5.82
N SER A 344 11.90 -2.61 5.78
CA SER A 344 13.09 -1.77 5.58
C SER A 344 13.32 -1.42 4.11
N GLY A 345 12.95 -2.30 3.18
CA GLY A 345 13.08 -2.08 1.75
C GLY A 345 12.09 -1.03 1.20
N VAL A 346 11.01 -0.76 1.93
CA VAL A 346 10.08 0.34 1.63
C VAL A 346 10.50 1.55 2.45
N ASN A 347 11.32 2.39 1.86
CA ASN A 347 11.86 3.60 2.45
C ASN A 347 11.62 4.80 1.52
N LEU A 348 11.98 5.99 1.97
CA LEU A 348 11.74 7.22 1.20
C LEU A 348 12.42 7.17 -0.17
N GLU A 349 13.65 6.67 -0.25
CA GLU A 349 14.41 6.58 -1.49
C GLU A 349 13.69 5.69 -2.52
N SER A 350 13.30 4.47 -2.13
CA SER A 350 12.57 3.55 -3.01
C SER A 350 11.22 4.11 -3.46
N ILE A 351 10.50 4.81 -2.55
CA ILE A 351 9.23 5.47 -2.85
C ILE A 351 9.41 6.60 -3.87
N LEU A 352 10.37 7.50 -3.64
CA LEU A 352 10.63 8.61 -4.56
C LEU A 352 11.16 8.13 -5.90
N LEU A 353 11.96 7.07 -5.90
CA LEU A 353 12.50 6.46 -7.13
C LEU A 353 11.38 5.86 -7.98
N THR A 354 10.46 5.10 -7.38
CA THR A 354 9.31 4.54 -8.12
C THR A 354 8.38 5.64 -8.63
N ARG A 355 8.18 6.74 -7.89
CA ARG A 355 7.44 7.92 -8.39
C ARG A 355 8.11 8.52 -9.63
N LYS A 356 9.44 8.65 -9.61
CA LYS A 356 10.22 9.16 -10.75
C LYS A 356 10.08 8.25 -11.97
N TRP A 357 10.21 6.94 -11.79
CA TRP A 357 10.04 5.96 -12.87
C TRP A 357 8.63 5.95 -13.43
N ALA A 358 7.61 6.04 -12.58
CA ALA A 358 6.23 6.12 -13.01
C ALA A 358 6.00 7.32 -13.95
N ALA A 359 6.45 8.51 -13.55
CA ALA A 359 6.36 9.70 -14.38
C ALA A 359 7.13 9.55 -15.70
N ARG A 360 8.33 8.97 -15.68
CA ARG A 360 9.19 8.73 -16.83
C ARG A 360 8.54 7.78 -17.83
N HIS A 361 8.06 6.65 -17.36
CA HIS A 361 7.53 5.59 -18.23
C HIS A 361 6.06 5.77 -18.61
N GLY A 362 5.34 6.72 -17.98
CA GLY A 362 3.95 7.01 -18.27
C GLY A 362 2.95 6.15 -17.50
N PHE A 363 3.36 5.61 -16.33
CA PHE A 363 2.43 5.09 -15.35
C PHE A 363 1.78 6.25 -14.59
N GLY A 364 0.56 6.06 -14.12
CA GLY A 364 -0.14 7.09 -13.37
C GLY A 364 -1.33 6.56 -12.60
N LEU A 365 -1.92 7.42 -11.78
CA LEU A 365 -3.13 7.08 -11.03
C LEU A 365 -4.28 6.72 -11.99
N ALA A 366 -4.98 5.62 -11.73
CA ALA A 366 -6.24 5.31 -12.39
C ALA A 366 -7.35 6.27 -11.92
N ASP A 367 -8.44 6.35 -12.69
CA ASP A 367 -9.64 7.02 -12.20
C ASP A 367 -10.08 6.38 -10.89
N LEU A 368 -10.49 7.19 -9.90
CA LEU A 368 -10.82 6.69 -8.58
C LEU A 368 -11.94 5.64 -8.67
N ARG A 369 -11.73 4.54 -7.98
CA ARG A 369 -12.65 3.41 -7.89
C ARG A 369 -13.12 3.25 -6.45
N SER A 370 -14.27 2.64 -6.28
CA SER A 370 -14.87 2.36 -4.97
C SER A 370 -15.56 1.01 -5.03
N PHE A 371 -15.24 0.10 -4.13
CA PHE A 371 -15.78 -1.26 -4.09
C PHE A 371 -15.67 -1.96 -5.46
N ASP A 372 -14.48 -1.95 -6.03
CA ASP A 372 -14.09 -2.54 -7.32
C ASP A 372 -14.82 -1.95 -8.54
N GLN A 373 -15.56 -0.83 -8.37
CA GLN A 373 -16.29 -0.16 -9.45
C GLN A 373 -15.75 1.27 -9.69
N PRO A 374 -15.72 1.75 -10.94
CA PRO A 374 -15.42 3.15 -11.21
C PRO A 374 -16.44 4.07 -10.53
N LEU A 375 -15.99 5.19 -9.98
CA LEU A 375 -16.87 6.18 -9.39
C LEU A 375 -17.75 6.82 -10.46
N SER A 376 -19.06 6.62 -10.36
CA SER A 376 -20.06 7.18 -11.28
C SER A 376 -20.24 8.69 -11.11
N ARG A 377 -20.76 9.36 -12.14
CA ARG A 377 -21.13 10.79 -12.06
C ARG A 377 -22.18 11.06 -10.97
N SER A 378 -23.11 10.12 -10.76
CA SER A 378 -24.12 10.23 -9.69
C SER A 378 -23.48 10.16 -8.32
N ARG A 379 -22.49 9.26 -8.14
CA ARG A 379 -21.76 9.15 -6.87
C ARG A 379 -20.97 10.42 -6.54
N TRP A 380 -20.34 11.04 -7.53
CA TRP A 380 -19.66 12.32 -7.34
C TRP A 380 -20.61 13.45 -6.93
N ARG A 381 -21.83 13.50 -7.49
CA ARG A 381 -22.85 14.49 -7.10
C ARG A 381 -23.36 14.32 -5.66
N GLN A 382 -23.32 13.11 -5.12
CA GLN A 382 -23.69 12.86 -3.73
C GLN A 382 -22.60 13.28 -2.73
N LEU A 383 -21.36 13.27 -3.19
CA LEU A 383 -20.19 13.59 -2.35
C LEU A 383 -19.87 15.09 -2.35
N LEU A 384 -20.23 15.81 -3.41
CA LEU A 384 -20.07 17.26 -3.58
C LEU A 384 -21.29 18.03 -3.10
#